data_4f358919d4d48b85227f53453462e955
#
_entry.id   4f358919d4d48b85227f53453462e955
#
_cell.length_a   1.000
_cell.length_b   1.000
_cell.length_c   1.000
_cell.angle_alpha   90.00
_cell.angle_beta   90.00
_cell.angle_gamma   90.00
#
_symmetry.space_group_name_H-M   'P 1'
#
loop_
_entity.id
_entity.type
_entity.pdbx_description
1 polymer ?
#
loop_
_entity_poly.entity_id
_entity_poly.type
_entity_poly.pdbx_seq_one_letter_code
_entity_poly.pdbx_strand_id
1 'polypeptide(L)'
;VITVDPIDGTENFVSGLKEWGVGISVYKGMRHYQSMIMLPELGIRLCTGDQFSKIIGSRICGLSSYMQPEDFKRLEQGSEYRIMGCCMYNMYNVIRGCYRQFLHLKGCYSWDILPGMNLALEQGLDVELEGEKYGGEFLYPGVKYRFNIKAG
;
A
#
# COMPACT_ATOMS: atom_id res chain seq x y z
N VAL A 1 5.14 20.00 -0.69
CA VAL A 1 6.04 18.84 -0.52
C VAL A 1 5.67 17.78 -1.52
N ILE A 2 6.68 17.13 -2.08
CA ILE A 2 6.51 15.98 -2.95
C ILE A 2 7.33 14.83 -2.33
N THR A 3 6.69 13.68 -2.16
CA THR A 3 7.37 12.43 -1.81
C THR A 3 7.43 11.53 -3.03
N VAL A 4 8.56 10.90 -3.26
CA VAL A 4 8.76 10.00 -4.40
C VAL A 4 9.47 8.75 -3.90
N ASP A 5 8.91 7.60 -4.21
CA ASP A 5 9.62 6.33 -4.21
C ASP A 5 9.86 5.92 -5.66
N PRO A 6 11.08 6.04 -6.17
CA PRO A 6 11.36 5.75 -7.58
C PRO A 6 11.36 4.26 -7.90
N ILE A 7 11.61 3.38 -6.92
CA ILE A 7 11.59 1.92 -7.08
C ILE A 7 11.19 1.28 -5.76
N ASP A 8 9.88 1.13 -5.53
CA ASP A 8 9.35 0.28 -4.46
C ASP A 8 9.41 -1.19 -4.89
N GLY A 9 9.80 -2.06 -3.97
CA GLY A 9 10.06 -3.46 -4.29
C GLY A 9 11.42 -3.67 -4.94
N THR A 10 12.45 -3.00 -4.43
CA THR A 10 13.82 -3.03 -4.98
C THR A 10 14.36 -4.45 -5.14
N GLU A 11 14.10 -5.37 -4.19
CA GLU A 11 14.52 -6.76 -4.32
C GLU A 11 13.82 -7.46 -5.49
N ASN A 12 12.53 -7.21 -5.70
CA ASN A 12 11.81 -7.71 -6.86
C ASN A 12 12.43 -7.19 -8.16
N PHE A 13 12.70 -5.88 -8.20
CA PHE A 13 13.29 -5.23 -9.36
C PHE A 13 14.65 -5.84 -9.74
N VAL A 14 15.59 -5.98 -8.80
CA VAL A 14 16.92 -6.52 -9.07
C VAL A 14 16.90 -8.03 -9.35
N SER A 15 15.88 -8.73 -8.86
CA SER A 15 15.67 -10.17 -9.12
C SER A 15 14.93 -10.45 -10.43
N GLY A 16 14.53 -9.42 -11.17
CA GLY A 16 13.85 -9.57 -12.47
C GLY A 16 12.37 -9.91 -12.37
N LEU A 17 11.75 -9.74 -11.19
CA LEU A 17 10.31 -9.85 -11.03
C LEU A 17 9.61 -8.60 -11.54
N LYS A 18 8.31 -8.71 -11.83
CA LYS A 18 7.50 -7.61 -12.40
C LYS A 18 6.74 -6.80 -11.36
N GLU A 19 6.65 -7.31 -10.14
CA GLU A 19 5.88 -6.72 -9.04
C GLU A 19 6.72 -5.69 -8.28
N TRP A 20 7.06 -4.60 -8.96
CA TRP A 20 7.69 -3.41 -8.41
C TRP A 20 6.96 -2.16 -8.92
N GLY A 21 7.13 -1.05 -8.23
CA GLY A 21 6.37 0.14 -8.56
C GLY A 21 7.09 1.46 -8.30
N VAL A 22 6.44 2.53 -8.74
CA VAL A 22 6.80 3.92 -8.49
C VAL A 22 5.65 4.57 -7.75
N GLY A 23 5.95 5.30 -6.69
CA GLY A 23 4.95 6.02 -5.91
C GLY A 23 5.26 7.49 -5.82
N ILE A 24 4.25 8.35 -6.00
CA ILE A 24 4.36 9.80 -5.86
C ILE A 24 3.18 10.31 -5.04
N SER A 25 3.47 11.19 -4.06
CA SER A 25 2.45 11.98 -3.38
C SER A 25 2.83 13.44 -3.33
N VAL A 26 1.85 14.30 -3.59
CA VAL A 26 1.98 15.74 -3.57
C VAL A 26 1.13 16.32 -2.43
N TYR A 27 1.73 17.16 -1.62
CA TYR A 27 1.07 17.88 -0.52
C TYR A 27 1.21 19.38 -0.72
N LYS A 28 0.12 20.11 -0.53
CA LYS A 28 0.07 21.57 -0.51
C LYS A 28 -0.37 22.04 0.87
N GLY A 29 0.47 22.83 1.56
CA GLY A 29 0.18 23.25 2.92
C GLY A 29 -0.11 22.09 3.87
N MET A 30 0.65 21.00 3.78
CA MET A 30 0.49 19.76 4.58
C MET A 30 -0.82 19.00 4.32
N ARG A 31 -1.62 19.41 3.33
CA ARG A 31 -2.81 18.67 2.88
C ARG A 31 -2.49 17.86 1.64
N HIS A 32 -2.95 16.64 1.59
CA HIS A 32 -2.87 15.80 0.41
C HIS A 32 -3.52 16.50 -0.79
N TYR A 33 -2.82 16.49 -1.92
CA TYR A 33 -3.30 17.09 -3.15
C TYR A 33 -3.48 16.06 -4.26
N GLN A 34 -2.44 15.28 -4.53
CA GLN A 34 -2.48 14.21 -5.54
C GLN A 34 -1.55 13.07 -5.16
N SER A 35 -1.91 11.87 -5.59
CA SER A 35 -1.04 10.69 -5.50
C SER A 35 -1.12 9.86 -6.77
N MET A 36 -0.06 9.09 -7.01
CA MET A 36 0.03 8.13 -8.10
C MET A 36 0.77 6.89 -7.64
N ILE A 37 0.26 5.74 -8.05
CA ILE A 37 0.96 4.47 -8.09
C ILE A 37 1.13 4.07 -9.55
N MET A 38 2.34 3.66 -9.92
CA MET A 38 2.60 3.06 -11.23
C MET A 38 3.32 1.74 -11.04
N LEU A 39 2.86 0.71 -11.77
CA LEU A 39 3.50 -0.61 -11.84
C LEU A 39 3.95 -0.81 -13.30
N PRO A 40 5.16 -0.36 -13.64
CA PRO A 40 5.58 -0.20 -15.05
C PRO A 40 5.58 -1.49 -15.85
N GLU A 41 6.08 -2.58 -15.28
CA GLU A 41 6.15 -3.88 -15.96
C GLU A 41 4.77 -4.52 -16.21
N LEU A 42 3.75 -4.07 -15.46
CA LEU A 42 2.37 -4.55 -15.59
C LEU A 42 1.51 -3.60 -16.41
N GLY A 43 2.05 -2.46 -16.86
CA GLY A 43 1.30 -1.44 -17.61
C GLY A 43 0.18 -0.78 -16.78
N ILE A 44 0.33 -0.72 -15.47
CA ILE A 44 -0.71 -0.23 -14.54
C ILE A 44 -0.33 1.15 -14.03
N ARG A 45 -1.34 2.04 -13.97
CA ARG A 45 -1.27 3.34 -13.30
C ARG A 45 -2.57 3.59 -12.56
N LEU A 46 -2.48 4.13 -11.35
CA LEU A 46 -3.60 4.56 -10.53
C LEU A 46 -3.29 5.96 -9.98
N CYS A 47 -4.17 6.92 -10.21
CA CYS A 47 -4.01 8.31 -9.82
C CYS A 47 -5.21 8.80 -8.99
N THR A 48 -5.00 9.87 -8.24
CA THR A 48 -6.08 10.66 -7.64
C THR A 48 -7.12 11.02 -8.70
N GLY A 49 -8.41 10.81 -8.40
CA GLY A 49 -9.54 11.05 -9.28
C GLY A 49 -9.94 9.89 -10.19
N ASP A 50 -9.14 8.84 -10.27
CA ASP A 50 -9.49 7.67 -11.08
C ASP A 50 -10.75 6.97 -10.56
N GLN A 51 -11.63 6.59 -11.48
CA GLN A 51 -12.86 5.85 -11.20
C GLN A 51 -12.78 4.46 -11.83
N PHE A 52 -13.16 3.44 -11.07
CA PHE A 52 -13.14 2.06 -11.53
C PHE A 52 -14.09 1.19 -10.72
N SER A 53 -14.47 0.04 -11.29
CA SER A 53 -15.22 -1.00 -10.56
C SER A 53 -14.26 -1.82 -9.71
N LYS A 54 -14.63 -2.03 -8.44
CA LYS A 54 -13.86 -2.87 -7.50
C LYS A 54 -14.28 -4.34 -7.60
N ILE A 55 -13.32 -5.22 -7.42
CA ILE A 55 -13.59 -6.64 -7.21
C ILE A 55 -14.12 -6.82 -5.79
N ILE A 56 -15.09 -7.70 -5.63
CA ILE A 56 -15.78 -7.94 -4.35
C ILE A 56 -15.59 -9.41 -3.95
N GLY A 57 -15.43 -9.65 -2.64
CA GLY A 57 -15.41 -11.00 -2.08
C GLY A 57 -14.07 -11.71 -2.12
N SER A 58 -12.97 -11.00 -2.37
CA SER A 58 -11.63 -11.59 -2.26
C SER A 58 -11.33 -12.06 -0.83
N ARG A 59 -10.66 -13.19 -0.71
CA ARG A 59 -10.13 -13.73 0.56
C ARG A 59 -8.63 -13.52 0.70
N ILE A 60 -8.00 -12.87 -0.28
CA ILE A 60 -6.55 -12.66 -0.30
C ILE A 60 -6.17 -11.53 0.64
N CYS A 61 -5.17 -11.78 1.47
CA CYS A 61 -4.53 -10.80 2.32
C CYS A 61 -3.06 -10.66 1.91
N GLY A 62 -2.64 -9.44 1.59
CA GLY A 62 -1.24 -9.11 1.39
C GLY A 62 -0.55 -8.93 2.75
N LEU A 63 0.68 -9.40 2.84
CA LEU A 63 1.54 -9.24 4.02
C LEU A 63 2.86 -8.58 3.63
N SER A 64 3.46 -7.90 4.60
CA SER A 64 4.83 -7.39 4.47
C SER A 64 5.84 -8.52 4.32
N SER A 65 6.95 -8.25 3.64
CA SER A 65 8.14 -9.09 3.69
C SER A 65 8.73 -9.13 5.10
N TYR A 66 9.55 -10.11 5.40
CA TYR A 66 10.22 -10.27 6.70
C TYR A 66 9.28 -10.46 7.89
N MET A 67 8.32 -11.37 7.75
CA MET A 67 7.50 -11.82 8.86
C MET A 67 8.34 -12.52 9.93
N GLN A 68 8.11 -12.18 11.19
CA GLN A 68 8.69 -12.91 12.32
C GLN A 68 7.78 -14.09 12.68
N PRO A 69 8.30 -15.15 13.36
CA PRO A 69 7.47 -16.29 13.76
C PRO A 69 6.23 -15.90 14.58
N GLU A 70 6.34 -14.86 15.40
CA GLU A 70 5.23 -14.34 16.22
C GLU A 70 4.12 -13.71 15.40
N ASP A 71 4.46 -13.15 14.24
CA ASP A 71 3.48 -12.51 13.36
C ASP A 71 2.50 -13.52 12.75
N PHE A 72 2.96 -14.76 12.52
CA PHE A 72 2.10 -15.83 11.99
C PHE A 72 0.94 -16.19 12.93
N LYS A 73 1.09 -15.95 14.25
CA LYS A 73 0.03 -16.17 15.23
C LYS A 73 -1.15 -15.20 15.10
N ARG A 74 -0.94 -14.09 14.38
CA ARG A 74 -1.96 -13.06 14.12
C ARG A 74 -2.75 -13.32 12.86
N LEU A 75 -2.39 -14.35 12.09
CA LEU A 75 -3.03 -14.66 10.82
C LEU A 75 -4.36 -15.39 11.06
N GLU A 76 -5.40 -14.94 10.36
CA GLU A 76 -6.73 -15.52 10.45
C GLU A 76 -6.82 -16.80 9.61
N GLN A 77 -7.48 -17.81 10.17
CA GLN A 77 -7.83 -19.02 9.41
C GLN A 77 -8.83 -18.70 8.29
N GLY A 78 -8.69 -19.38 7.16
CA GLY A 78 -9.59 -19.22 6.00
C GLY A 78 -9.22 -18.06 5.07
N SER A 79 -8.16 -17.31 5.37
CA SER A 79 -7.59 -16.33 4.46
C SER A 79 -6.48 -16.94 3.60
N GLU A 80 -6.32 -16.39 2.40
CA GLU A 80 -5.20 -16.73 1.52
C GLU A 80 -4.17 -15.61 1.57
N TYR A 81 -2.95 -15.91 1.98
CA TYR A 81 -1.90 -14.91 2.19
C TYR A 81 -0.94 -14.82 1.02
N ARG A 82 -0.50 -13.59 0.74
CA ARG A 82 0.52 -13.29 -0.29
C ARG A 82 1.58 -12.36 0.30
N ILE A 83 2.85 -12.69 0.07
CA ILE A 83 4.01 -11.87 0.42
C ILE A 83 4.69 -11.49 -0.89
N MET A 84 4.38 -10.32 -1.42
CA MET A 84 4.80 -9.90 -2.76
C MET A 84 6.01 -8.96 -2.76
N GLY A 85 6.44 -8.46 -1.60
CA GLY A 85 7.66 -7.66 -1.47
C GLY A 85 7.62 -6.25 -2.07
N CYS A 86 6.44 -5.71 -2.35
CA CYS A 86 6.26 -4.36 -2.89
C CYS A 86 4.99 -3.73 -2.31
N CYS A 87 5.14 -2.61 -1.61
CA CYS A 87 4.02 -1.90 -1.00
C CYS A 87 3.06 -1.35 -2.05
N MET A 88 3.59 -0.73 -3.12
CA MET A 88 2.76 -0.16 -4.19
C MET A 88 1.91 -1.23 -4.88
N TYR A 89 2.48 -2.40 -5.16
CA TYR A 89 1.75 -3.53 -5.72
C TYR A 89 0.63 -4.02 -4.79
N ASN A 90 0.94 -4.22 -3.51
CA ASN A 90 -0.05 -4.67 -2.53
C ASN A 90 -1.16 -3.62 -2.31
N MET A 91 -0.80 -2.32 -2.20
CA MET A 91 -1.77 -1.24 -2.03
C MET A 91 -2.68 -1.09 -3.26
N TYR A 92 -2.14 -1.17 -4.47
CA TYR A 92 -2.95 -1.20 -5.69
C TYR A 92 -3.97 -2.33 -5.65
N ASN A 93 -3.56 -3.54 -5.27
CA ASN A 93 -4.46 -4.69 -5.23
C ASN A 93 -5.56 -4.58 -4.15
N VAL A 94 -5.27 -4.02 -2.97
CA VAL A 94 -6.33 -3.80 -1.98
C VAL A 94 -7.28 -2.69 -2.41
N ILE A 95 -6.79 -1.63 -3.04
CA ILE A 95 -7.61 -0.53 -3.57
C ILE A 95 -8.57 -1.05 -4.65
N ARG A 96 -8.10 -1.94 -5.52
CA ARG A 96 -8.91 -2.57 -6.58
C ARG A 96 -9.87 -3.65 -6.06
N GLY A 97 -9.74 -4.06 -4.79
CA GLY A 97 -10.51 -5.15 -4.21
C GLY A 97 -10.00 -6.55 -4.56
N CYS A 98 -8.87 -6.66 -5.27
CA CYS A 98 -8.19 -7.94 -5.54
C CYS A 98 -7.69 -8.57 -4.24
N TYR A 99 -7.30 -7.75 -3.28
CA TYR A 99 -7.02 -8.15 -1.90
C TYR A 99 -8.09 -7.57 -0.99
N ARG A 100 -8.53 -8.34 0.01
CA ARG A 100 -9.41 -7.80 1.07
C ARG A 100 -8.67 -6.95 2.08
N GLN A 101 -7.35 -7.16 2.21
CA GLN A 101 -6.52 -6.51 3.22
C GLN A 101 -5.06 -6.48 2.78
N PHE A 102 -4.34 -5.44 3.20
CA PHE A 102 -2.88 -5.41 3.21
C PHE A 102 -2.39 -4.97 4.59
N LEU A 103 -1.67 -5.87 5.25
CA LEU A 103 -1.15 -5.70 6.60
C LEU A 103 0.37 -5.61 6.58
N HIS A 104 0.92 -4.50 7.05
CA HIS A 104 2.36 -4.27 7.13
C HIS A 104 2.82 -4.16 8.58
N LEU A 105 3.37 -5.25 9.13
CA LEU A 105 3.73 -5.38 10.54
C LEU A 105 5.11 -4.84 10.89
N LYS A 106 6.01 -4.74 9.93
CA LYS A 106 7.39 -4.29 10.15
C LYS A 106 7.55 -2.76 10.14
N GLY A 107 6.74 -2.08 9.37
CA GLY A 107 6.81 -0.64 9.11
C GLY A 107 7.59 -0.28 7.85
N CYS A 108 7.12 0.77 7.19
CA CYS A 108 7.68 1.38 5.99
C CYS A 108 7.93 2.86 6.21
N TYR A 109 8.77 3.45 5.39
CA TYR A 109 8.95 4.90 5.34
C TYR A 109 7.76 5.59 4.65
N SER A 110 7.62 6.88 4.90
CA SER A 110 6.50 7.67 4.37
C SER A 110 6.37 7.63 2.85
N TRP A 111 7.48 7.65 2.13
CA TRP A 111 7.46 7.60 0.65
C TRP A 111 6.99 6.26 0.08
N ASP A 112 7.17 5.14 0.83
CA ASP A 112 6.69 3.82 0.44
C ASP A 112 5.16 3.70 0.54
N ILE A 113 4.52 4.48 1.41
CA ILE A 113 3.13 4.26 1.81
C ILE A 113 2.17 5.40 1.51
N LEU A 114 2.62 6.67 1.54
CA LEU A 114 1.75 7.82 1.32
C LEU A 114 0.95 7.75 0.01
N PRO A 115 1.54 7.33 -1.14
CA PRO A 115 0.77 7.25 -2.37
C PRO A 115 -0.42 6.31 -2.27
N GLY A 116 -0.19 5.10 -1.77
CA GLY A 116 -1.24 4.10 -1.67
C GLY A 116 -2.26 4.38 -0.57
N MET A 117 -1.82 4.87 0.60
CA MET A 117 -2.74 5.20 1.70
C MET A 117 -3.70 6.32 1.32
N ASN A 118 -3.22 7.38 0.66
CA ASN A 118 -4.08 8.48 0.21
C ASN A 118 -5.08 8.03 -0.88
N LEU A 119 -4.62 7.21 -1.84
CA LEU A 119 -5.52 6.63 -2.85
C LEU A 119 -6.54 5.67 -2.23
N ALA A 120 -6.15 4.90 -1.21
CA ALA A 120 -7.07 4.03 -0.48
C ALA A 120 -8.16 4.83 0.25
N LEU A 121 -7.78 5.92 0.95
CA LEU A 121 -8.74 6.83 1.60
C LEU A 121 -9.71 7.44 0.59
N GLU A 122 -9.22 7.91 -0.55
CA GLU A 122 -10.05 8.49 -1.62
C GLU A 122 -11.09 7.48 -2.13
N GLN A 123 -10.73 6.22 -2.17
CA GLN A 123 -11.62 5.13 -2.58
C GLN A 123 -12.50 4.58 -1.44
N GLY A 124 -12.48 5.21 -0.27
CA GLY A 124 -13.33 4.86 0.87
C GLY A 124 -12.90 3.60 1.63
N LEU A 125 -11.64 3.19 1.51
CA LEU A 125 -11.10 2.07 2.27
C LEU A 125 -10.82 2.48 3.72
N ASP A 126 -10.81 1.49 4.60
CA ASP A 126 -10.40 1.67 5.99
C ASP A 126 -8.87 1.58 6.08
N VAL A 127 -8.24 2.67 6.53
CA VAL A 127 -6.78 2.79 6.64
C VAL A 127 -6.40 3.07 8.08
N GLU A 128 -5.60 2.18 8.66
CA GLU A 128 -5.06 2.30 10.01
C GLU A 128 -3.53 2.53 9.94
N LEU A 129 -3.04 3.43 10.78
CA LEU A 129 -1.61 3.72 10.95
C LEU A 129 -1.27 3.61 12.43
N GLU A 130 -0.29 2.77 12.78
CA GLU A 130 0.11 2.50 14.17
C GLU A 130 -1.08 2.12 15.09
N GLY A 131 -2.10 1.46 14.52
CA GLY A 131 -3.30 1.03 15.24
C GLY A 131 -4.41 2.08 15.35
N GLU A 132 -4.19 3.29 14.84
CA GLU A 132 -5.15 4.38 14.84
C GLU A 132 -5.66 4.67 13.42
N LYS A 133 -6.87 5.21 13.32
CA LYS A 133 -7.44 5.58 12.02
C LYS A 133 -6.62 6.68 11.36
N TYR A 134 -6.15 6.42 10.15
CA TYR A 134 -5.43 7.40 9.35
C TYR A 134 -6.38 8.33 8.60
N GLY A 135 -6.11 9.62 8.67
CA GLY A 135 -6.96 10.68 8.09
C GLY A 135 -6.39 11.41 6.87
N GLY A 136 -5.22 11.00 6.36
CA GLY A 136 -4.58 11.65 5.20
C GLY A 136 -3.53 12.70 5.56
N GLU A 137 -3.14 12.78 6.83
CA GLU A 137 -2.07 13.66 7.29
C GLU A 137 -0.72 13.33 6.65
N PHE A 138 0.13 14.35 6.53
CA PHE A 138 1.50 14.17 6.05
C PHE A 138 2.32 13.34 7.06
N LEU A 139 3.04 12.35 6.56
CA LEU A 139 3.93 11.52 7.36
C LEU A 139 5.38 11.94 7.15
N TYR A 140 6.07 12.21 8.24
CA TYR A 140 7.45 12.68 8.20
C TYR A 140 8.43 11.58 7.78
N PRO A 141 9.47 11.91 6.98
CA PRO A 141 10.54 10.97 6.65
C PRO A 141 11.39 10.62 7.88
N GLY A 142 12.10 9.50 7.81
CA GLY A 142 12.99 9.05 8.88
C GLY A 142 12.30 8.22 9.98
N VAL A 143 10.99 8.11 9.95
CA VAL A 143 10.19 7.24 10.83
C VAL A 143 9.58 6.11 10.00
N LYS A 144 9.53 4.92 10.58
CA LYS A 144 8.82 3.78 9.99
C LYS A 144 7.44 3.63 10.62
N TYR A 145 6.45 3.40 9.79
CA TYR A 145 5.05 3.29 10.16
C TYR A 145 4.50 1.90 9.82
N ARG A 146 3.89 1.23 10.79
CA ARG A 146 3.10 0.02 10.57
C ARG A 146 1.70 0.44 10.15
N PHE A 147 1.09 -0.30 9.25
CA PHE A 147 -0.22 0.06 8.76
C PHE A 147 -1.04 -1.16 8.33
N ASN A 148 -2.34 -0.92 8.20
CA ASN A 148 -3.31 -1.89 7.75
C ASN A 148 -4.32 -1.18 6.84
N ILE A 149 -4.57 -1.73 5.66
CA ILE A 149 -5.58 -1.24 4.72
C ILE A 149 -6.57 -2.37 4.48
N LYS A 150 -7.85 -2.09 4.68
CA LYS A 150 -8.94 -3.06 4.46
C LYS A 150 -9.87 -2.55 3.36
N ALA A 151 -10.16 -3.42 2.39
CA ALA A 151 -11.27 -3.22 1.47
C ALA A 151 -12.58 -3.31 2.28
N GLY A 152 -13.43 -2.33 2.11
CA GLY A 152 -14.68 -2.23 2.85
C GLY A 152 -15.66 -3.38 2.56
#